data_a2c70cc5074423f51c56a65f57f24535
#
_entry.id   a2c70cc5074423f51c56a65f57f24535
#
_cell.length_a   1.000
_cell.length_b   1.000
_cell.length_c   1.000
_cell.angle_alpha   90.00
_cell.angle_beta   90.00
_cell.angle_gamma   90.00
#
_symmetry.space_group_name_H-M   'P 1'
#
loop_
_entity.id
_entity.type
_entity.pdbx_description
1 polymer ?
#
loop_
_entity_poly.entity_id
_entity_poly.type
_entity_poly.pdbx_seq_one_letter_code
_entity_poly.pdbx_strand_id
1 'polypeptide(L)'
;KGINVAMFYTVTVNPSVVYVVQLGEFHPGMVNRALNEAVFSGGKGINVAMILQNLGVSNRALGFLAGFTGDFIEKDLQRRGCRTDFVRLEKGFSRINVKLKGQEGSEINGSGPAVDQAAVQALFERISTLQKGDILIISGSVPLSLPQDFYERIMDLLKGRGIDTVVDATGEALLKTLRYEPFLIKPNHQELEELAERRLFTREEIIAQGKRLQEMGAKNVLISLA
;
A
#
# COMPACT_ATOMS: atom_id res chain seq x y z
N LYS A 1 21.68 28.03 -4.84
CA LYS A 1 21.33 26.86 -4.02
C LYS A 1 19.89 26.54 -4.37
N GLY A 2 19.66 25.49 -5.17
CA GLY A 2 18.31 25.04 -5.51
C GLY A 2 17.57 24.65 -4.24
N ILE A 3 16.32 25.08 -4.08
CA ILE A 3 15.43 24.61 -3.03
C ILE A 3 15.24 23.11 -3.33
N ASN A 4 15.78 22.26 -2.45
CA ASN A 4 15.56 20.82 -2.56
C ASN A 4 14.10 20.58 -2.18
N VAL A 5 13.22 20.49 -3.18
CA VAL A 5 11.80 20.19 -2.95
C VAL A 5 11.74 18.72 -2.58
N ALA A 6 11.17 18.42 -1.41
CA ALA A 6 10.96 17.06 -0.95
C ALA A 6 10.24 16.23 -2.01
N MET A 7 10.79 15.07 -2.34
CA MET A 7 10.15 14.11 -3.23
C MET A 7 9.39 13.08 -2.40
N PHE A 8 8.17 12.77 -2.83
CA PHE A 8 7.37 11.70 -2.25
C PHE A 8 7.60 10.40 -3.02
N TYR A 9 7.86 9.33 -2.30
CA TYR A 9 7.96 7.99 -2.85
C TYR A 9 6.87 7.12 -2.25
N THR A 10 6.18 6.34 -3.07
CA THR A 10 5.21 5.35 -2.60
C THR A 10 5.73 3.96 -2.89
N VAL A 11 5.65 3.04 -1.93
CA VAL A 11 6.01 1.63 -2.12
C VAL A 11 4.76 0.78 -2.03
N THR A 12 4.45 0.06 -3.11
CA THR A 12 3.37 -0.93 -3.17
C THR A 12 3.96 -2.27 -3.57
N VAL A 13 4.12 -3.16 -2.60
CA VAL A 13 4.79 -4.47 -2.85
C VAL A 13 3.87 -5.49 -3.51
N ASN A 14 2.54 -5.29 -3.47
CA ASN A 14 1.56 -6.18 -4.10
C ASN A 14 0.42 -5.39 -4.76
N PRO A 15 0.70 -4.58 -5.79
CA PRO A 15 -0.32 -3.85 -6.52
C PRO A 15 -1.27 -4.79 -7.27
N SER A 16 -2.44 -4.28 -7.64
CA SER A 16 -3.47 -5.08 -8.31
C SER A 16 -4.09 -4.35 -9.50
N VAL A 17 -4.60 -5.11 -10.43
CA VAL A 17 -5.71 -4.68 -11.27
C VAL A 17 -7.00 -4.96 -10.49
N VAL A 18 -7.86 -3.98 -10.35
CA VAL A 18 -9.16 -4.12 -9.69
C VAL A 18 -10.24 -4.20 -10.77
N TYR A 19 -10.86 -5.36 -10.89
CA TYR A 19 -11.98 -5.61 -11.79
C TYR A 19 -13.29 -5.52 -11.01
N VAL A 20 -14.06 -4.50 -11.29
CA VAL A 20 -15.36 -4.26 -10.66
C VAL A 20 -16.45 -4.76 -11.60
N VAL A 21 -17.27 -5.69 -11.13
CA VAL A 21 -18.39 -6.28 -11.86
C VAL A 21 -19.68 -5.93 -11.12
N GLN A 22 -20.55 -5.20 -11.76
CA GLN A 22 -21.90 -4.92 -11.23
C GLN A 22 -22.87 -5.98 -11.71
N LEU A 23 -23.54 -6.63 -10.77
CA LEU A 23 -24.57 -7.64 -11.00
C LEU A 23 -25.90 -7.14 -10.43
N GLY A 24 -27.02 -7.62 -10.97
CA GLY A 24 -28.33 -7.45 -10.33
C GLY A 24 -28.41 -8.31 -9.08
N GLU A 25 -28.34 -9.62 -9.27
CA GLU A 25 -28.27 -10.64 -8.22
C GLU A 25 -27.15 -11.61 -8.58
N PHE A 26 -26.40 -12.07 -7.56
CA PHE A 26 -25.35 -13.06 -7.76
C PHE A 26 -25.85 -14.45 -7.38
N HIS A 27 -25.84 -15.38 -8.33
CA HIS A 27 -26.26 -16.76 -8.15
C HIS A 27 -25.04 -17.70 -8.21
N PRO A 28 -24.52 -18.20 -7.08
CA PRO A 28 -23.45 -19.17 -7.06
C PRO A 28 -23.80 -20.44 -7.86
N GLY A 29 -22.83 -20.95 -8.64
CA GLY A 29 -23.01 -22.16 -9.45
C GLY A 29 -23.77 -21.94 -10.77
N MET A 30 -24.16 -20.72 -11.08
CA MET A 30 -24.87 -20.36 -12.32
C MET A 30 -24.05 -19.37 -13.15
N VAL A 31 -24.44 -19.21 -14.43
CA VAL A 31 -23.90 -18.14 -15.27
C VAL A 31 -24.52 -16.82 -14.86
N ASN A 32 -23.69 -15.93 -14.35
CA ASN A 32 -24.06 -14.56 -14.02
C ASN A 32 -23.60 -13.61 -15.13
N ARG A 33 -24.42 -12.65 -15.52
CA ARG A 33 -24.09 -11.65 -16.55
C ARG A 33 -23.94 -10.29 -15.91
N ALA A 34 -22.81 -9.62 -16.19
CA ALA A 34 -22.57 -8.27 -15.71
C ALA A 34 -23.56 -7.27 -16.33
N LEU A 35 -24.06 -6.35 -15.51
CA LEU A 35 -24.80 -5.16 -15.95
C LEU A 35 -23.82 -4.03 -16.33
N ASN A 36 -22.70 -3.94 -15.63
CA ASN A 36 -21.64 -2.98 -15.89
C ASN A 36 -20.30 -3.52 -15.41
N GLU A 37 -19.21 -3.07 -16.02
CA GLU A 37 -17.87 -3.51 -15.72
C GLU A 37 -16.91 -2.32 -15.72
N ALA A 38 -15.91 -2.35 -14.84
CA ALA A 38 -14.86 -1.35 -14.81
C ALA A 38 -13.53 -1.97 -14.34
N VAL A 39 -12.42 -1.44 -14.88
CA VAL A 39 -11.08 -1.89 -14.55
C VAL A 39 -10.25 -0.71 -14.06
N PHE A 40 -9.58 -0.87 -12.93
CA PHE A 40 -8.76 0.18 -12.30
C PHE A 40 -7.40 -0.37 -11.89
N SER A 41 -6.41 0.50 -11.87
CA SER A 41 -5.17 0.24 -11.14
C SER A 41 -5.42 0.40 -9.65
N GLY A 42 -4.95 -0.54 -8.84
CA GLY A 42 -5.21 -0.59 -7.41
C GLY A 42 -3.99 -0.97 -6.58
N GLY A 43 -4.15 -0.75 -5.29
CA GLY A 43 -3.15 -0.87 -4.25
C GLY A 43 -3.07 0.42 -3.44
N LYS A 44 -2.92 0.32 -2.12
CA LYS A 44 -2.93 1.50 -1.24
C LYS A 44 -1.92 2.56 -1.70
N GLY A 45 -0.66 2.18 -1.94
CA GLY A 45 0.38 3.12 -2.39
C GLY A 45 0.17 3.62 -3.83
N ILE A 46 -0.44 2.82 -4.71
CA ILE A 46 -0.86 3.26 -6.05
C ILE A 46 -1.89 4.39 -5.95
N ASN A 47 -2.90 4.22 -5.08
CA ASN A 47 -3.91 5.25 -4.85
C ASN A 47 -3.31 6.54 -4.27
N VAL A 48 -2.36 6.41 -3.34
CA VAL A 48 -1.63 7.56 -2.79
C VAL A 48 -0.84 8.29 -3.87
N ALA A 49 -0.13 7.56 -4.75
CA ALA A 49 0.62 8.19 -5.85
C ALA A 49 -0.31 8.99 -6.78
N MET A 50 -1.47 8.43 -7.13
CA MET A 50 -2.47 9.13 -7.96
C MET A 50 -3.02 10.39 -7.28
N ILE A 51 -3.31 10.32 -5.97
CA ILE A 51 -3.80 11.47 -5.20
C ILE A 51 -2.73 12.57 -5.12
N LEU A 52 -1.49 12.21 -4.81
CA LEU A 52 -0.37 13.17 -4.80
C LEU A 52 -0.21 13.86 -6.15
N GLN A 53 -0.31 13.09 -7.24
CA GLN A 53 -0.25 13.63 -8.59
C GLN A 53 -1.39 14.62 -8.87
N ASN A 54 -2.62 14.27 -8.49
CA ASN A 54 -3.78 15.16 -8.65
C ASN A 54 -3.66 16.46 -7.84
N LEU A 55 -2.94 16.42 -6.72
CA LEU A 55 -2.62 17.59 -5.88
C LEU A 55 -1.41 18.38 -6.39
N GLY A 56 -0.80 17.98 -7.51
CA GLY A 56 0.39 18.63 -8.05
C GLY A 56 1.68 18.35 -7.26
N VAL A 57 1.66 17.33 -6.38
CA VAL A 57 2.80 16.96 -5.56
C VAL A 57 3.69 15.99 -6.32
N SER A 58 4.98 16.35 -6.50
CA SER A 58 5.96 15.48 -7.14
C SER A 58 6.13 14.17 -6.39
N ASN A 59 5.87 13.06 -7.10
CA ASN A 59 5.98 11.74 -6.51
C ASN A 59 6.54 10.69 -7.48
N ARG A 60 6.98 9.56 -6.93
CA ARG A 60 7.44 8.39 -7.69
C ARG A 60 6.91 7.12 -7.05
N ALA A 61 6.26 6.29 -7.86
CA ALA A 61 5.73 5.00 -7.42
C ALA A 61 6.77 3.89 -7.61
N LEU A 62 7.03 3.14 -6.53
CA LEU A 62 7.95 2.01 -6.44
C LEU A 62 7.17 0.74 -6.06
N GLY A 63 7.77 -0.41 -6.26
CA GLY A 63 7.23 -1.72 -5.87
C GLY A 63 7.51 -2.76 -6.92
N PHE A 64 6.68 -3.80 -6.98
CA PHE A 64 6.84 -4.92 -7.92
C PHE A 64 5.68 -4.98 -8.90
N LEU A 65 5.99 -5.18 -10.18
CA LEU A 65 5.01 -5.43 -11.23
C LEU A 65 5.39 -6.67 -12.03
N ALA A 66 4.39 -7.42 -12.50
CA ALA A 66 4.59 -8.60 -13.32
C ALA A 66 3.55 -8.71 -14.44
N GLY A 67 3.96 -9.25 -15.58
CA GLY A 67 3.10 -9.61 -16.69
C GLY A 67 2.20 -8.49 -17.21
N PHE A 68 1.17 -8.87 -17.96
CA PHE A 68 0.27 -7.94 -18.65
C PHE A 68 -0.50 -7.01 -17.70
N THR A 69 -0.84 -7.49 -16.50
CA THR A 69 -1.52 -6.67 -15.48
C THR A 69 -0.57 -5.62 -14.89
N GLY A 70 0.71 -5.96 -14.72
CA GLY A 70 1.75 -5.01 -14.35
C GLY A 70 1.92 -3.91 -15.40
N ASP A 71 1.89 -4.28 -16.69
CA ASP A 71 1.94 -3.32 -17.79
C ASP A 71 0.74 -2.38 -17.79
N PHE A 72 -0.46 -2.91 -17.51
CA PHE A 72 -1.67 -2.12 -17.38
C PHE A 72 -1.53 -1.08 -16.25
N ILE A 73 -1.11 -1.50 -15.06
CA ILE A 73 -0.95 -0.63 -13.89
C ILE A 73 0.04 0.50 -14.20
N GLU A 74 1.22 0.16 -14.73
CA GLU A 74 2.24 1.17 -15.00
C GLU A 74 1.82 2.18 -16.07
N LYS A 75 1.23 1.69 -17.18
CA LYS A 75 0.71 2.54 -18.23
C LYS A 75 -0.41 3.47 -17.76
N ASP A 76 -1.29 2.98 -16.86
CA ASP A 76 -2.36 3.81 -16.29
C ASP A 76 -1.79 4.91 -15.40
N LEU A 77 -0.82 4.61 -14.53
CA LEU A 77 -0.12 5.60 -13.71
C LEU A 77 0.60 6.65 -14.57
N GLN A 78 1.33 6.23 -15.60
CA GLN A 78 2.04 7.12 -16.51
C GLN A 78 1.09 8.04 -17.28
N ARG A 79 -0.05 7.53 -17.78
CA ARG A 79 -1.09 8.33 -18.42
C ARG A 79 -1.67 9.42 -17.50
N ARG A 80 -1.70 9.16 -16.18
CA ARG A 80 -2.11 10.13 -15.16
C ARG A 80 -0.99 11.09 -14.76
N GLY A 81 0.20 10.97 -15.34
CA GLY A 81 1.35 11.81 -15.06
C GLY A 81 2.21 11.38 -13.87
N CYS A 82 1.89 10.24 -13.23
CA CYS A 82 2.72 9.69 -12.14
C CYS A 82 4.06 9.20 -12.70
N ARG A 83 5.13 9.49 -11.99
CA ARG A 83 6.45 8.89 -12.26
C ARG A 83 6.49 7.50 -11.66
N THR A 84 7.02 6.54 -12.39
CA THR A 84 7.12 5.13 -11.99
C THR A 84 8.57 4.66 -12.02
N ASP A 85 8.94 3.78 -11.09
CA ASP A 85 10.22 3.10 -11.06
C ASP A 85 10.05 1.73 -10.39
N PHE A 86 9.16 0.92 -10.97
CA PHE A 86 8.86 -0.42 -10.49
C PHE A 86 9.95 -1.42 -10.85
N VAL A 87 10.17 -2.39 -9.97
CA VAL A 87 10.92 -3.60 -10.30
C VAL A 87 10.01 -4.54 -11.10
N ARG A 88 10.46 -4.97 -12.25
CA ARG A 88 9.73 -5.94 -13.08
C ARG A 88 10.12 -7.35 -12.69
N LEU A 89 9.12 -8.17 -12.37
CA LEU A 89 9.29 -9.59 -12.12
C LEU A 89 9.17 -10.36 -13.45
N GLU A 90 10.02 -11.35 -13.63
CA GLU A 90 10.05 -12.13 -14.86
C GLU A 90 8.89 -13.12 -14.99
N LYS A 91 8.32 -13.58 -13.85
CA LYS A 91 7.31 -14.64 -13.83
C LYS A 91 6.00 -14.16 -13.21
N GLY A 92 4.91 -14.75 -13.69
CA GLY A 92 3.57 -14.48 -13.18
C GLY A 92 2.98 -13.17 -13.70
N PHE A 93 2.03 -12.64 -12.94
CA PHE A 93 1.36 -11.38 -13.23
C PHE A 93 0.96 -10.69 -11.92
N SER A 94 0.91 -9.35 -11.91
CA SER A 94 0.38 -8.58 -10.79
C SER A 94 -1.06 -9.00 -10.52
N ARG A 95 -1.42 -9.14 -9.25
CA ARG A 95 -2.71 -9.74 -8.87
C ARG A 95 -3.91 -9.02 -9.47
N ILE A 96 -4.98 -9.77 -9.65
CA ILE A 96 -6.30 -9.25 -10.01
C ILE A 96 -7.20 -9.41 -8.80
N ASN A 97 -7.83 -8.30 -8.40
CA ASN A 97 -8.86 -8.30 -7.38
C ASN A 97 -10.21 -8.11 -8.07
N VAL A 98 -11.13 -9.02 -7.85
CA VAL A 98 -12.50 -8.95 -8.39
C VAL A 98 -13.42 -8.42 -7.30
N LYS A 99 -14.18 -7.35 -7.63
CA LYS A 99 -15.21 -6.78 -6.75
C LYS A 99 -16.57 -7.00 -7.40
N LEU A 100 -17.35 -7.89 -6.83
CA LEU A 100 -18.73 -8.11 -7.22
C LEU A 100 -19.60 -7.10 -6.47
N LYS A 101 -20.30 -6.24 -7.21
CA LYS A 101 -21.29 -5.30 -6.68
C LYS A 101 -22.68 -5.78 -7.02
N GLY A 102 -23.52 -5.97 -6.01
CA GLY A 102 -24.88 -6.43 -6.08
C GLY A 102 -25.59 -6.19 -4.75
N GLN A 103 -26.63 -6.95 -4.44
CA GLN A 103 -27.33 -6.86 -3.14
C GLN A 103 -26.38 -7.22 -1.98
N GLU A 104 -25.53 -8.23 -2.17
CA GLU A 104 -24.46 -8.59 -1.27
C GLU A 104 -23.13 -8.46 -2.03
N GLY A 105 -22.30 -7.50 -1.63
CA GLY A 105 -21.00 -7.29 -2.23
C GLY A 105 -20.02 -8.40 -1.82
N SER A 106 -19.21 -8.89 -2.77
CA SER A 106 -18.17 -9.87 -2.52
C SER A 106 -16.84 -9.43 -3.15
N GLU A 107 -15.73 -9.77 -2.51
CA GLU A 107 -14.41 -9.49 -3.03
C GLU A 107 -13.58 -10.78 -3.12
N ILE A 108 -12.91 -10.98 -4.26
CA ILE A 108 -11.93 -12.03 -4.47
C ILE A 108 -10.59 -11.37 -4.70
N ASN A 109 -9.66 -11.54 -3.77
CA ASN A 109 -8.35 -10.94 -3.83
C ASN A 109 -7.31 -11.97 -4.28
N GLY A 110 -6.65 -11.70 -5.42
CA GLY A 110 -5.56 -12.52 -5.92
C GLY A 110 -4.34 -12.44 -4.99
N SER A 111 -3.51 -13.51 -4.97
CA SER A 111 -2.29 -13.58 -4.15
C SER A 111 -1.15 -12.70 -4.70
N GLY A 112 -1.09 -12.56 -6.03
CA GLY A 112 0.01 -11.90 -6.72
C GLY A 112 1.18 -12.85 -7.05
N PRO A 113 2.20 -12.33 -7.74
CA PRO A 113 3.37 -13.10 -8.16
C PRO A 113 4.32 -13.36 -7.00
N ALA A 114 5.12 -14.41 -7.12
CA ALA A 114 6.25 -14.62 -6.24
C ALA A 114 7.34 -13.57 -6.51
N VAL A 115 7.91 -13.04 -5.44
CA VAL A 115 9.02 -12.06 -5.48
C VAL A 115 10.30 -12.78 -5.07
N ASP A 116 11.28 -12.79 -5.93
CA ASP A 116 12.58 -13.39 -5.66
C ASP A 116 13.54 -12.42 -4.96
N GLN A 117 14.66 -12.95 -4.49
CA GLN A 117 15.65 -12.18 -3.76
C GLN A 117 16.32 -11.09 -4.63
N ALA A 118 16.49 -11.32 -5.93
CA ALA A 118 17.07 -10.34 -6.83
C ALA A 118 16.14 -9.14 -7.01
N ALA A 119 14.84 -9.38 -7.12
CA ALA A 119 13.83 -8.31 -7.18
C ALA A 119 13.78 -7.51 -5.86
N VAL A 120 13.87 -8.19 -4.71
CA VAL A 120 13.96 -7.52 -3.40
C VAL A 120 15.17 -6.61 -3.35
N GLN A 121 16.34 -7.10 -3.74
CA GLN A 121 17.58 -6.31 -3.77
C GLN A 121 17.44 -5.09 -4.69
N ALA A 122 16.87 -5.27 -5.88
CA ALA A 122 16.64 -4.19 -6.82
C ALA A 122 15.69 -3.10 -6.28
N LEU A 123 14.68 -3.47 -5.50
CA LEU A 123 13.82 -2.49 -4.82
C LEU A 123 14.57 -1.74 -3.72
N PHE A 124 15.38 -2.42 -2.93
CA PHE A 124 16.19 -1.79 -1.87
C PHE A 124 17.24 -0.83 -2.45
N GLU A 125 17.84 -1.15 -3.59
CA GLU A 125 18.73 -0.25 -4.31
C GLU A 125 18.00 1.04 -4.71
N ARG A 126 16.77 0.96 -5.25
CA ARG A 126 15.96 2.15 -5.55
C ARG A 126 15.64 2.97 -4.31
N ILE A 127 15.23 2.32 -3.22
CA ILE A 127 14.96 3.01 -1.94
C ILE A 127 16.24 3.64 -1.37
N SER A 128 17.39 3.03 -1.58
CA SER A 128 18.66 3.56 -1.11
C SER A 128 19.08 4.87 -1.79
N THR A 129 18.48 5.22 -2.92
CA THR A 129 18.74 6.50 -3.61
C THR A 129 18.02 7.70 -3.00
N LEU A 130 17.05 7.49 -2.11
CA LEU A 130 16.32 8.57 -1.46
C LEU A 130 17.27 9.50 -0.69
N GLN A 131 16.94 10.77 -0.64
CA GLN A 131 17.77 11.82 -0.05
C GLN A 131 17.14 12.35 1.24
N LYS A 132 17.95 12.99 2.08
CA LYS A 132 17.47 13.71 3.27
C LYS A 132 16.37 14.70 2.90
N GLY A 133 15.24 14.63 3.60
CA GLY A 133 14.05 15.45 3.39
C GLY A 133 13.04 14.82 2.44
N ASP A 134 13.34 13.71 1.79
CA ASP A 134 12.34 12.93 1.05
C ASP A 134 11.38 12.24 2.01
N ILE A 135 10.22 11.85 1.50
CA ILE A 135 9.17 11.16 2.24
C ILE A 135 8.90 9.82 1.58
N LEU A 136 8.99 8.73 2.34
CA LEU A 136 8.64 7.40 1.88
C LEU A 136 7.32 6.93 2.49
N ILE A 137 6.37 6.56 1.63
CA ILE A 137 5.05 6.03 2.02
C ILE A 137 5.03 4.53 1.70
N ILE A 138 5.01 3.71 2.73
CA ILE A 138 4.92 2.25 2.65
C ILE A 138 3.47 1.86 2.88
N SER A 139 2.82 1.22 1.90
CA SER A 139 1.39 0.96 2.00
C SER A 139 0.99 -0.40 1.46
N GLY A 140 0.05 -1.03 2.16
CA GLY A 140 -0.57 -2.30 1.78
C GLY A 140 -0.05 -3.50 2.53
N SER A 141 -0.60 -4.66 2.23
CA SER A 141 -0.20 -5.93 2.83
C SER A 141 1.10 -6.46 2.21
N VAL A 142 1.91 -7.12 3.03
CA VAL A 142 3.07 -7.88 2.58
C VAL A 142 2.58 -9.21 2.00
N PRO A 143 2.89 -9.56 0.73
CA PRO A 143 2.50 -10.84 0.16
C PRO A 143 3.26 -11.99 0.82
N LEU A 144 2.69 -13.21 0.79
CA LEU A 144 3.28 -14.41 1.40
C LEU A 144 4.66 -14.77 0.84
N SER A 145 4.99 -14.32 -0.36
CA SER A 145 6.30 -14.52 -0.99
C SER A 145 7.41 -13.65 -0.39
N LEU A 146 7.06 -12.64 0.41
CA LEU A 146 8.02 -11.79 1.12
C LEU A 146 8.04 -12.13 2.62
N PRO A 147 9.18 -11.94 3.29
CA PRO A 147 9.26 -12.16 4.72
C PRO A 147 8.41 -11.15 5.51
N GLN A 148 7.91 -11.55 6.67
CA GLN A 148 7.03 -10.73 7.52
C GLN A 148 7.73 -9.46 8.05
N ASP A 149 9.05 -9.43 8.06
CA ASP A 149 9.88 -8.28 8.45
C ASP A 149 10.23 -7.34 7.27
N PHE A 150 9.58 -7.52 6.12
CA PHE A 150 9.95 -6.80 4.90
C PHE A 150 9.90 -5.27 5.07
N TYR A 151 8.86 -4.74 5.68
CA TYR A 151 8.72 -3.31 5.92
C TYR A 151 9.71 -2.82 7.00
N GLU A 152 9.95 -3.62 8.02
CA GLU A 152 10.98 -3.35 9.00
C GLU A 152 12.37 -3.21 8.37
N ARG A 153 12.73 -4.09 7.43
CA ARG A 153 14.01 -4.01 6.69
C ARG A 153 14.11 -2.73 5.84
N ILE A 154 13.01 -2.24 5.27
CA ILE A 154 12.98 -0.94 4.59
C ILE A 154 13.24 0.19 5.59
N MET A 155 12.61 0.15 6.76
CA MET A 155 12.81 1.15 7.81
C MET A 155 14.25 1.16 8.32
N ASP A 156 14.86 -0.01 8.48
CA ASP A 156 16.27 -0.14 8.89
C ASP A 156 17.23 0.48 7.87
N LEU A 157 16.98 0.26 6.56
CA LEU A 157 17.75 0.87 5.47
C LEU A 157 17.72 2.40 5.52
N LEU A 158 16.64 3.00 6.01
CA LEU A 158 16.45 4.46 6.04
C LEU A 158 16.84 5.09 7.37
N LYS A 159 17.16 4.30 8.38
CA LYS A 159 17.49 4.78 9.73
C LYS A 159 18.61 5.82 9.71
N GLY A 160 18.38 6.96 10.38
CA GLY A 160 19.36 8.04 10.51
C GLY A 160 19.60 8.87 9.24
N ARG A 161 18.89 8.62 8.14
CA ARG A 161 19.10 9.32 6.86
C ARG A 161 18.29 10.60 6.71
N GLY A 162 17.45 10.95 7.69
CA GLY A 162 16.60 12.14 7.65
C GLY A 162 15.50 12.08 6.60
N ILE A 163 14.96 10.87 6.38
CA ILE A 163 13.82 10.58 5.51
C ILE A 163 12.63 10.34 6.42
N ASP A 164 11.53 11.06 6.18
CA ASP A 164 10.29 10.79 6.89
C ASP A 164 9.56 9.60 6.28
N THR A 165 9.02 8.73 7.14
CA THR A 165 8.32 7.53 6.70
C THR A 165 6.86 7.56 7.14
N VAL A 166 5.97 7.20 6.21
CA VAL A 166 4.53 7.00 6.46
C VAL A 166 4.23 5.52 6.25
N VAL A 167 3.59 4.88 7.24
CA VAL A 167 3.28 3.44 7.18
C VAL A 167 1.78 3.21 7.27
N ASP A 168 1.20 2.65 6.21
CA ASP A 168 -0.19 2.20 6.12
C ASP A 168 -0.20 0.67 5.90
N ALA A 169 0.18 -0.07 6.94
CA ALA A 169 0.24 -1.51 6.99
C ALA A 169 -0.63 -2.05 8.12
N THR A 170 -0.83 -3.37 8.16
CA THR A 170 -1.67 -4.04 9.15
C THR A 170 -0.87 -4.96 10.05
N GLY A 171 -1.40 -5.25 11.24
CA GLY A 171 -0.91 -6.26 12.15
C GLY A 171 0.57 -6.15 12.49
N GLU A 172 1.25 -7.27 12.49
CA GLU A 172 2.66 -7.38 12.88
C GLU A 172 3.61 -6.58 11.97
N ALA A 173 3.28 -6.46 10.67
CA ALA A 173 4.08 -5.66 9.74
C ALA A 173 4.12 -4.17 10.14
N LEU A 174 3.02 -3.63 10.68
CA LEU A 174 2.99 -2.27 11.23
C LEU A 174 3.76 -2.20 12.56
N LEU A 175 3.48 -3.11 13.50
CA LEU A 175 4.08 -3.08 14.84
C LEU A 175 5.61 -3.11 14.79
N LYS A 176 6.19 -3.92 13.90
CA LYS A 176 7.66 -4.00 13.72
C LYS A 176 8.28 -2.70 13.24
N THR A 177 7.52 -1.81 12.58
CA THR A 177 8.04 -0.52 12.11
C THR A 177 8.10 0.54 13.21
N LEU A 178 7.32 0.41 14.30
CA LEU A 178 7.18 1.46 15.33
C LEU A 178 8.52 1.82 16.00
N ARG A 179 9.40 0.85 16.22
CA ARG A 179 10.72 1.09 16.81
C ARG A 179 11.65 1.99 15.96
N TYR A 180 11.28 2.25 14.70
CA TYR A 180 11.98 3.16 13.79
C TYR A 180 11.37 4.57 13.75
N GLU A 181 10.41 4.83 14.63
CA GLU A 181 9.77 6.14 14.81
C GLU A 181 9.18 6.71 13.50
N PRO A 182 8.26 5.98 12.82
CA PRO A 182 7.63 6.50 11.61
C PRO A 182 6.97 7.86 11.88
N PHE A 183 7.09 8.78 10.91
CA PHE A 183 6.47 10.10 11.01
C PHE A 183 4.95 10.01 11.16
N LEU A 184 4.33 9.07 10.43
CA LEU A 184 2.88 8.86 10.47
C LEU A 184 2.55 7.38 10.25
N ILE A 185 1.62 6.87 11.04
CA ILE A 185 0.92 5.62 10.77
C ILE A 185 -0.58 5.89 10.57
N LYS A 186 -1.24 5.06 9.74
CA LYS A 186 -2.66 5.26 9.43
C LYS A 186 -3.48 3.96 9.54
N PRO A 187 -3.75 3.45 10.73
CA PRO A 187 -4.70 2.36 10.90
C PRO A 187 -6.15 2.85 10.68
N ASN A 188 -7.00 2.00 10.11
CA ASN A 188 -8.44 2.18 10.20
C ASN A 188 -8.97 1.64 11.54
N HIS A 189 -10.28 1.83 11.81
CA HIS A 189 -10.89 1.39 13.08
C HIS A 189 -10.72 -0.13 13.30
N GLN A 190 -10.99 -0.95 12.28
CA GLN A 190 -10.86 -2.40 12.40
C GLN A 190 -9.40 -2.83 12.62
N GLU A 191 -8.47 -2.27 11.86
CA GLU A 191 -7.03 -2.52 12.05
C GLU A 191 -6.56 -2.10 13.45
N LEU A 192 -7.14 -1.01 14.00
CA LEU A 192 -6.84 -0.56 15.37
C LEU A 192 -7.38 -1.52 16.43
N GLU A 193 -8.58 -2.09 16.24
CA GLU A 193 -9.15 -3.12 17.08
C GLU A 193 -8.33 -4.41 17.07
N GLU A 194 -7.86 -4.82 15.89
CA GLU A 194 -6.96 -5.97 15.73
C GLU A 194 -5.65 -5.76 16.52
N LEU A 195 -5.05 -4.56 16.43
CA LEU A 195 -3.86 -4.19 17.19
C LEU A 195 -4.11 -4.09 18.71
N ALA A 196 -5.34 -3.76 19.11
CA ALA A 196 -5.76 -3.70 20.50
C ALA A 196 -6.13 -5.07 21.07
N GLU A 197 -6.32 -6.09 20.22
CA GLU A 197 -6.86 -7.42 20.53
C GLU A 197 -8.24 -7.36 21.23
N ARG A 198 -9.00 -6.28 20.99
CA ARG A 198 -10.33 -6.07 21.51
C ARG A 198 -11.13 -5.05 20.70
N ARG A 199 -12.46 -5.08 20.85
CA ARG A 199 -13.32 -4.05 20.27
C ARG A 199 -13.12 -2.69 20.96
N LEU A 200 -13.27 -1.63 20.17
CA LEU A 200 -13.18 -0.24 20.61
C LEU A 200 -14.51 0.46 20.29
N PHE A 201 -15.31 0.73 21.32
CA PHE A 201 -16.68 1.23 21.14
C PHE A 201 -16.78 2.75 21.31
N THR A 202 -15.86 3.36 22.03
CA THR A 202 -15.91 4.79 22.34
C THR A 202 -14.76 5.55 21.71
N ARG A 203 -14.98 6.84 21.51
CA ARG A 203 -13.92 7.72 20.99
C ARG A 203 -12.72 7.78 21.92
N GLU A 204 -12.96 7.72 23.22
CA GLU A 204 -11.93 7.73 24.26
C GLU A 204 -11.04 6.49 24.17
N GLU A 205 -11.62 5.31 23.93
CA GLU A 205 -10.88 4.06 23.74
C GLU A 205 -10.02 4.12 22.46
N ILE A 206 -10.59 4.65 21.37
CA ILE A 206 -9.87 4.83 20.11
C ILE A 206 -8.67 5.78 20.30
N ILE A 207 -8.88 6.92 20.99
CA ILE A 207 -7.82 7.88 21.29
C ILE A 207 -6.74 7.25 22.18
N ALA A 208 -7.14 6.52 23.21
CA ALA A 208 -6.21 5.84 24.12
C ALA A 208 -5.32 4.83 23.36
N GLN A 209 -5.90 4.03 22.47
CA GLN A 209 -5.14 3.10 21.64
C GLN A 209 -4.22 3.82 20.67
N GLY A 210 -4.64 4.94 20.07
CA GLY A 210 -3.77 5.78 19.23
C GLY A 210 -2.56 6.32 20.00
N LYS A 211 -2.77 6.80 21.24
CA LYS A 211 -1.68 7.25 22.13
C LYS A 211 -0.71 6.11 22.48
N ARG A 212 -1.23 4.90 22.73
CA ARG A 212 -0.38 3.73 22.96
C ARG A 212 0.55 3.46 21.76
N LEU A 213 0.04 3.57 20.53
CA LEU A 213 0.88 3.43 19.33
C LEU A 213 1.93 4.55 19.22
N GLN A 214 1.64 5.76 19.71
CA GLN A 214 2.64 6.82 19.81
C GLN A 214 3.72 6.50 20.86
N GLU A 215 3.34 5.98 22.01
CA GLU A 215 4.27 5.52 23.05
C GLU A 215 5.18 4.39 22.56
N MET A 216 4.68 3.57 21.61
CA MET A 216 5.47 2.51 20.96
C MET A 216 6.41 3.03 19.86
N GLY A 217 6.32 4.32 19.50
CA GLY A 217 7.27 4.97 18.60
C GLY A 217 6.68 5.80 17.45
N ALA A 218 5.41 5.66 17.10
CA ALA A 218 4.82 6.46 16.03
C ALA A 218 4.79 7.95 16.41
N LYS A 219 5.36 8.84 15.60
CA LYS A 219 5.31 10.28 15.88
C LYS A 219 3.88 10.82 15.76
N ASN A 220 3.14 10.36 14.76
CA ASN A 220 1.75 10.74 14.53
C ASN A 220 0.91 9.51 14.20
N VAL A 221 -0.36 9.51 14.62
CA VAL A 221 -1.33 8.44 14.34
C VAL A 221 -2.58 9.06 13.75
N LEU A 222 -2.92 8.69 12.52
CA LEU A 222 -4.17 9.06 11.87
C LEU A 222 -5.10 7.84 11.85
N ILE A 223 -6.25 7.94 12.51
CA ILE A 223 -7.22 6.85 12.56
C ILE A 223 -8.39 7.19 11.64
N SER A 224 -8.59 6.39 10.58
CA SER A 224 -9.77 6.53 9.73
C SER A 224 -10.94 5.76 10.32
N LEU A 225 -12.02 6.49 10.58
CA LEU A 225 -13.30 5.95 11.03
C LEU A 225 -14.21 5.80 9.80
N ALA A 226 -14.80 4.61 9.61
CA ALA A 226 -15.76 4.36 8.53
C ALA A 226 -17.16 4.77 8.96
#